data_5c5d074bad4a9b1e97e31d9967e51999
#
_entry.id   5c5d074bad4a9b1e97e31d9967e51999
#
_cell.length_a   1.000
_cell.length_b   1.000
_cell.length_c   1.000
_cell.angle_alpha   90.00
_cell.angle_beta   90.00
_cell.angle_gamma   90.00
#
_symmetry.space_group_name_H-M   'P 1'
#
loop_
_entity.id
_entity.type
_entity.pdbx_description
1 polymer ?
#
loop_
_entity_poly.entity_id
_entity_poly.type
_entity_poly.pdbx_seq_one_letter_code
_entity_poly.pdbx_strand_id
1 'polypeptide(L)'
;MTDDAAEVAVVGSYNVGLTMMVPRFPTGGETVIGRDFAEGPGGKGSNQAIAASRLGAESSFIGNIGTDRYGDEAVDLWESEQVDVTNVRRSDDSHTGVGFVIVNEEGENEITVAPGANNALNSNVIRSARPTIEASDCLLAQLEV
;
A
#
# COMPACT_ATOMS: atom_id res chain seq x y z
N MET A 1 -27.70 -22.23 -4.98
CA MET A 1 -26.43 -21.59 -5.32
C MET A 1 -25.87 -21.10 -3.98
N THR A 2 -24.85 -21.73 -3.45
CA THR A 2 -24.13 -21.23 -2.28
C THR A 2 -23.51 -19.93 -2.72
N ASP A 3 -23.89 -18.85 -2.05
CA ASP A 3 -23.38 -17.50 -2.27
C ASP A 3 -22.04 -17.42 -1.50
N ASP A 4 -21.07 -18.26 -1.89
CA ASP A 4 -19.74 -18.22 -1.31
C ASP A 4 -19.06 -16.99 -1.90
N ALA A 5 -18.53 -16.14 -1.01
CA ALA A 5 -17.76 -14.96 -1.42
C ALA A 5 -16.53 -15.41 -2.24
N ALA A 6 -16.19 -14.65 -3.27
CA ALA A 6 -15.00 -14.95 -4.06
C ALA A 6 -13.73 -14.72 -3.22
N GLU A 7 -12.81 -15.65 -3.25
CA GLU A 7 -11.49 -15.52 -2.62
C GLU A 7 -10.51 -14.79 -3.54
N VAL A 8 -9.96 -13.65 -3.08
CA VAL A 8 -9.05 -12.81 -3.87
C VAL A 8 -7.73 -12.61 -3.14
N ALA A 9 -6.64 -13.08 -3.72
CA ALA A 9 -5.30 -12.77 -3.25
C ALA A 9 -4.74 -11.55 -4.00
N VAL A 10 -4.14 -10.61 -3.28
CA VAL A 10 -3.52 -9.42 -3.86
C VAL A 10 -2.06 -9.36 -3.47
N VAL A 11 -1.16 -9.39 -4.45
CA VAL A 11 0.28 -9.16 -4.28
C VAL A 11 0.60 -7.75 -4.69
N GLY A 12 1.24 -6.96 -3.82
CA GLY A 12 1.59 -5.60 -4.21
C GLY A 12 2.14 -4.72 -3.09
N SER A 13 2.22 -3.43 -3.39
CA SER A 13 2.79 -2.42 -2.51
C SER A 13 1.77 -1.84 -1.52
N TYR A 14 2.29 -1.43 -0.37
CA TYR A 14 1.69 -0.45 0.53
C TYR A 14 2.60 0.75 0.66
N ASN A 15 2.04 1.96 0.63
CA ASN A 15 2.76 3.18 0.92
C ASN A 15 1.86 4.11 1.74
N VAL A 16 2.43 4.80 2.72
CA VAL A 16 1.75 5.96 3.27
C VAL A 16 1.96 7.14 2.31
N GLY A 17 0.89 7.86 2.00
CA GLY A 17 0.95 9.08 1.21
C GLY A 17 1.10 10.31 2.11
N LEU A 18 2.18 11.07 1.91
CA LEU A 18 2.41 12.36 2.56
C LEU A 18 2.19 13.45 1.52
N THR A 19 1.08 14.16 1.63
CA THR A 19 0.67 15.16 0.64
C THR A 19 0.87 16.57 1.19
N MET A 20 1.59 17.40 0.45
CA MET A 20 1.80 18.81 0.73
C MET A 20 1.13 19.67 -0.35
N MET A 21 0.25 20.58 0.06
CA MET A 21 -0.33 21.57 -0.82
C MET A 21 0.54 22.82 -0.87
N VAL A 22 0.94 23.21 -2.07
CA VAL A 22 1.84 24.38 -2.30
C VAL A 22 1.24 25.34 -3.32
N PRO A 23 1.60 26.65 -3.29
CA PRO A 23 1.17 27.59 -4.33
C PRO A 23 1.79 27.26 -5.71
N ARG A 24 3.02 26.74 -5.71
CA ARG A 24 3.76 26.29 -6.88
C ARG A 24 4.86 25.31 -6.46
N PHE A 25 5.39 24.55 -7.40
CA PHE A 25 6.53 23.66 -7.10
C PHE A 25 7.79 24.48 -6.77
N PRO A 26 8.61 24.03 -5.79
CA PRO A 26 9.91 24.61 -5.53
C PRO A 26 10.91 24.32 -6.66
N THR A 27 11.76 25.27 -6.98
CA THR A 27 12.94 25.02 -7.83
C THR A 27 14.12 24.54 -6.99
N GLY A 28 15.16 23.98 -7.65
CA GLY A 28 16.32 23.46 -6.92
C GLY A 28 16.94 24.49 -5.97
N GLY A 29 17.04 24.13 -4.68
CA GLY A 29 17.57 24.97 -3.61
C GLY A 29 16.58 25.99 -3.00
N GLU A 30 15.35 26.01 -3.46
CA GLU A 30 14.32 26.92 -2.98
C GLU A 30 13.48 26.30 -1.84
N THR A 31 13.01 27.16 -0.94
CA THR A 31 11.99 26.81 0.05
C THR A 31 10.68 27.52 -0.30
N VAL A 32 9.63 26.74 -0.54
CA VAL A 32 8.26 27.23 -0.73
C VAL A 32 7.44 26.91 0.51
N ILE A 33 6.69 27.87 1.02
CA ILE A 33 5.79 27.65 2.15
C ILE A 33 4.51 26.99 1.65
N GLY A 34 4.25 25.77 2.13
CA GLY A 34 3.02 25.04 1.86
C GLY A 34 1.82 25.63 2.60
N ARG A 35 0.62 25.28 2.16
CA ARG A 35 -0.64 25.73 2.75
C ARG A 35 -1.28 24.69 3.66
N ASP A 36 -1.12 23.43 3.30
CA ASP A 36 -1.76 22.32 4.00
C ASP A 36 -0.92 21.06 3.87
N PHE A 37 -1.14 20.14 4.79
CA PHE A 37 -0.50 18.83 4.83
C PHE A 37 -1.52 17.76 5.19
N ALA A 38 -1.46 16.63 4.49
CA ALA A 38 -2.26 15.46 4.80
C ALA A 38 -1.38 14.20 4.73
N GLU A 39 -1.67 13.25 5.60
CA GLU A 39 -1.15 11.89 5.47
C GLU A 39 -2.30 10.89 5.39
N GLY A 40 -2.08 9.79 4.67
CA GLY A 40 -3.09 8.76 4.54
C GLY A 40 -2.56 7.49 3.91
N PRO A 41 -3.32 6.39 4.08
CA PRO A 41 -2.95 5.12 3.50
C PRO A 41 -3.01 5.17 1.98
N GLY A 42 -2.14 4.40 1.35
CA GLY A 42 -2.07 4.26 -0.09
C GLY A 42 -1.36 2.97 -0.51
N GLY A 43 -0.81 2.99 -1.70
CA GLY A 43 -0.26 1.79 -2.33
C GLY A 43 -1.30 1.07 -3.17
N LYS A 44 -0.95 0.84 -4.44
CA LYS A 44 -1.90 0.28 -5.42
C LYS A 44 -2.33 -1.14 -5.07
N GLY A 45 -1.43 -1.94 -4.48
CA GLY A 45 -1.75 -3.29 -4.00
C GLY A 45 -2.73 -3.25 -2.83
N SER A 46 -2.46 -2.45 -1.81
CA SER A 46 -3.34 -2.26 -0.66
C SER A 46 -4.73 -1.76 -1.08
N ASN A 47 -4.77 -0.77 -1.97
CA ASN A 47 -6.05 -0.23 -2.47
C ASN A 47 -6.88 -1.30 -3.21
N GLN A 48 -6.24 -2.20 -3.96
CA GLN A 48 -6.92 -3.31 -4.63
C GLN A 48 -7.48 -4.33 -3.64
N ALA A 49 -6.71 -4.67 -2.58
CA ALA A 49 -7.16 -5.61 -1.56
C ALA A 49 -8.37 -5.06 -0.79
N ILE A 50 -8.32 -3.80 -0.37
CA ILE A 50 -9.41 -3.11 0.31
C ILE A 50 -10.65 -3.01 -0.61
N ALA A 51 -10.45 -2.67 -1.88
CA ALA A 51 -11.55 -2.59 -2.83
C ALA A 51 -12.24 -3.94 -3.05
N ALA A 52 -11.46 -5.03 -3.16
CA ALA A 52 -12.01 -6.39 -3.27
C ALA A 52 -12.85 -6.75 -2.04
N SER A 53 -12.34 -6.50 -0.83
CA SER A 53 -13.07 -6.74 0.42
C SER A 53 -14.37 -5.93 0.48
N ARG A 54 -14.32 -4.64 0.19
CA ARG A 54 -15.51 -3.77 0.17
C ARG A 54 -16.57 -4.18 -0.86
N LEU A 55 -16.16 -4.90 -1.91
CA LEU A 55 -17.07 -5.48 -2.92
C LEU A 55 -17.59 -6.85 -2.52
N GLY A 56 -17.26 -7.35 -1.33
CA GLY A 56 -17.76 -8.60 -0.76
C GLY A 56 -16.90 -9.83 -1.04
N ALA A 57 -15.66 -9.65 -1.51
CA ALA A 57 -14.71 -10.76 -1.62
C ALA A 57 -14.02 -11.06 -0.26
N GLU A 58 -13.62 -12.31 -0.04
CA GLU A 58 -12.63 -12.67 0.98
C GLU A 58 -11.24 -12.30 0.45
N SER A 59 -10.72 -11.14 0.91
CA SER A 59 -9.50 -10.56 0.36
C SER A 59 -8.29 -10.84 1.26
N SER A 60 -7.19 -11.29 0.67
CA SER A 60 -5.89 -11.46 1.33
C SER A 60 -4.84 -10.56 0.72
N PHE A 61 -4.05 -9.88 1.54
CA PHE A 61 -2.94 -9.05 1.07
C PHE A 61 -1.58 -9.73 1.31
N ILE A 62 -0.76 -9.74 0.28
CA ILE A 62 0.59 -10.30 0.28
C ILE A 62 1.57 -9.18 -0.05
N GLY A 63 2.36 -8.76 0.92
CA GLY A 63 3.27 -7.63 0.77
C GLY A 63 4.22 -7.50 1.95
N ASN A 64 5.02 -6.44 1.92
CA ASN A 64 5.96 -6.14 2.99
C ASN A 64 5.78 -4.71 3.50
N ILE A 65 5.89 -4.54 4.82
CA ILE A 65 5.88 -3.26 5.53
C ILE A 65 7.02 -3.22 6.54
N GLY A 66 7.32 -2.05 7.08
CA GLY A 66 8.25 -1.89 8.20
C GLY A 66 7.60 -2.23 9.54
N THR A 67 8.43 -2.26 10.59
CA THR A 67 7.97 -2.35 11.99
C THR A 67 7.77 -0.95 12.62
N ASP A 68 7.63 0.05 11.79
CA ASP A 68 7.39 1.44 12.16
C ASP A 68 5.88 1.74 12.34
N ARG A 69 5.58 2.97 12.77
CA ARG A 69 4.21 3.47 12.97
C ARG A 69 3.32 3.24 11.75
N TYR A 70 3.83 3.50 10.56
CA TYR A 70 3.06 3.35 9.32
C TYR A 70 2.73 1.90 8.99
N GLY A 71 3.61 0.97 9.39
CA GLY A 71 3.33 -0.45 9.29
C GLY A 71 2.24 -0.89 10.27
N ASP A 72 2.21 -0.34 11.49
CA ASP A 72 1.14 -0.60 12.46
C ASP A 72 -0.21 -0.07 11.94
N GLU A 73 -0.24 1.19 11.49
CA GLU A 73 -1.42 1.81 10.91
C GLU A 73 -1.94 1.06 9.66
N ALA A 74 -1.04 0.46 8.87
CA ALA A 74 -1.42 -0.36 7.72
C ALA A 74 -2.15 -1.64 8.14
N VAL A 75 -1.64 -2.33 9.16
CA VAL A 75 -2.29 -3.55 9.70
C VAL A 75 -3.65 -3.22 10.27
N ASP A 76 -3.76 -2.19 11.11
CA ASP A 76 -5.03 -1.73 11.70
C ASP A 76 -6.06 -1.41 10.61
N LEU A 77 -5.63 -0.74 9.53
CA LEU A 77 -6.48 -0.45 8.39
C LEU A 77 -7.01 -1.72 7.73
N TRP A 78 -6.11 -2.64 7.34
CA TRP A 78 -6.51 -3.86 6.66
C TRP A 78 -7.43 -4.74 7.52
N GLU A 79 -7.16 -4.87 8.81
CA GLU A 79 -8.03 -5.59 9.75
C GLU A 79 -9.41 -4.94 9.83
N SER A 80 -9.48 -3.59 9.89
CA SER A 80 -10.75 -2.86 9.90
C SER A 80 -11.56 -3.02 8.60
N GLU A 81 -10.87 -3.25 7.49
CA GLU A 81 -11.44 -3.49 6.17
C GLU A 81 -11.63 -4.99 5.87
N GLN A 82 -11.42 -5.87 6.86
CA GLN A 82 -11.58 -7.32 6.76
C GLN A 82 -10.68 -7.97 5.69
N VAL A 83 -9.49 -7.41 5.48
CA VAL A 83 -8.45 -7.99 4.62
C VAL A 83 -7.56 -8.89 5.47
N ASP A 84 -7.35 -10.14 5.03
CA ASP A 84 -6.41 -11.06 5.69
C ASP A 84 -4.97 -10.61 5.47
N VAL A 85 -4.26 -10.40 6.57
CA VAL A 85 -2.86 -9.94 6.63
C VAL A 85 -1.86 -11.04 6.98
N THR A 86 -2.29 -12.30 7.03
CA THR A 86 -1.45 -13.46 7.41
C THR A 86 -0.15 -13.54 6.59
N ASN A 87 -0.17 -13.09 5.35
CA ASN A 87 0.96 -13.10 4.42
C ASN A 87 1.66 -11.74 4.29
N VAL A 88 1.37 -10.78 5.17
CA VAL A 88 2.11 -9.52 5.27
C VAL A 88 3.36 -9.75 6.11
N ARG A 89 4.51 -9.41 5.57
CA ARG A 89 5.79 -9.47 6.30
C ARG A 89 6.17 -8.12 6.85
N ARG A 90 6.71 -8.13 8.05
CA ARG A 90 7.25 -6.94 8.70
C ARG A 90 8.77 -7.00 8.69
N SER A 91 9.41 -5.89 8.32
CA SER A 91 10.87 -5.75 8.26
C SER A 91 11.36 -4.82 9.35
N ASP A 92 12.35 -5.27 10.11
CA ASP A 92 13.07 -4.43 11.07
C ASP A 92 14.17 -3.59 10.39
N ASP A 93 14.56 -3.98 9.17
CA ASP A 93 15.68 -3.38 8.44
C ASP A 93 15.25 -2.26 7.47
N SER A 94 13.95 -2.12 7.25
CA SER A 94 13.41 -1.17 6.26
C SER A 94 12.13 -0.51 6.79
N HIS A 95 12.01 0.79 6.52
CA HIS A 95 10.77 1.52 6.79
C HIS A 95 9.62 1.06 5.88
N THR A 96 8.40 1.30 6.29
CA THR A 96 7.21 1.16 5.43
C THR A 96 7.32 2.12 4.24
N GLY A 97 6.83 1.71 3.06
CA GLY A 97 6.86 2.54 1.87
C GLY A 97 6.21 3.91 2.08
N VAL A 98 6.82 4.96 1.54
CA VAL A 98 6.35 6.35 1.64
C VAL A 98 6.28 6.97 0.26
N GLY A 99 5.12 7.53 -0.08
CA GLY A 99 4.95 8.40 -1.25
C GLY A 99 4.86 9.86 -0.80
N PHE A 100 5.79 10.69 -1.25
CA PHE A 100 5.74 12.12 -1.00
C PHE A 100 5.12 12.83 -2.21
N VAL A 101 4.00 13.50 -2.00
CA VAL A 101 3.20 14.13 -3.05
C VAL A 101 3.15 15.63 -2.81
N ILE A 102 3.58 16.41 -3.78
CA ILE A 102 3.43 17.87 -3.77
C ILE A 102 2.36 18.21 -4.80
N VAL A 103 1.35 18.99 -4.39
CA VAL A 103 0.26 19.43 -5.28
C VAL A 103 0.23 20.95 -5.32
N ASN A 104 0.27 21.51 -6.52
CA ASN A 104 0.20 22.96 -6.73
C ASN A 104 -1.25 23.48 -6.85
N GLU A 105 -1.44 24.80 -6.95
CA GLU A 105 -2.77 25.42 -7.08
C GLU A 105 -3.50 25.08 -8.38
N GLU A 106 -2.77 24.63 -9.40
CA GLU A 106 -3.32 24.23 -10.69
C GLU A 106 -3.81 22.77 -10.66
N GLY A 107 -3.58 22.06 -9.53
CA GLY A 107 -3.94 20.65 -9.34
C GLY A 107 -2.94 19.67 -9.96
N GLU A 108 -1.78 20.17 -10.42
CA GLU A 108 -0.69 19.32 -10.86
C GLU A 108 0.02 18.70 -9.65
N ASN A 109 0.60 17.52 -9.82
CA ASN A 109 1.35 16.85 -8.76
C ASN A 109 2.75 16.45 -9.20
N GLU A 110 3.66 16.44 -8.23
CA GLU A 110 4.97 15.81 -8.30
C GLU A 110 5.06 14.77 -7.19
N ILE A 111 5.51 13.56 -7.54
CA ILE A 111 5.53 12.43 -6.60
C ILE A 111 6.92 11.84 -6.55
N THR A 112 7.41 11.64 -5.33
CA THR A 112 8.63 10.89 -5.06
C THR A 112 8.30 9.74 -4.13
N VAL A 113 8.76 8.53 -4.45
CA VAL A 113 8.48 7.33 -3.65
C VAL A 113 9.77 6.79 -3.05
N ALA A 114 9.73 6.54 -1.74
CA ALA A 114 10.71 5.73 -1.04
C ALA A 114 10.07 4.37 -0.77
N PRO A 115 10.38 3.33 -1.56
CA PRO A 115 9.64 2.06 -1.52
C PRO A 115 9.85 1.28 -0.22
N GLY A 116 10.97 1.49 0.48
CA GLY A 116 11.22 0.85 1.77
C GLY A 116 11.08 -0.68 1.71
N ALA A 117 10.30 -1.23 2.63
CA ALA A 117 10.07 -2.68 2.75
C ALA A 117 9.41 -3.31 1.51
N ASN A 118 8.72 -2.54 0.65
CA ASN A 118 8.18 -3.07 -0.60
C ASN A 118 9.27 -3.71 -1.47
N ASN A 119 10.50 -3.14 -1.49
CA ASN A 119 11.63 -3.70 -2.23
C ASN A 119 12.10 -5.08 -1.73
N ALA A 120 11.69 -5.51 -0.55
CA ALA A 120 12.02 -6.82 -0.02
C ALA A 120 11.04 -7.93 -0.49
N LEU A 121 10.01 -7.58 -1.25
CA LEU A 121 9.13 -8.57 -1.86
C LEU A 121 9.92 -9.35 -2.91
N ASN A 122 9.99 -10.65 -2.72
CA ASN A 122 10.78 -11.54 -3.58
C ASN A 122 10.11 -12.91 -3.72
N SER A 123 10.69 -13.77 -4.54
CA SER A 123 10.14 -15.09 -4.82
C SER A 123 9.97 -15.98 -3.57
N ASN A 124 10.73 -15.76 -2.49
CA ASN A 124 10.56 -16.52 -1.25
C ASN A 124 9.30 -16.09 -0.48
N VAL A 125 9.00 -14.77 -0.47
CA VAL A 125 7.76 -14.24 0.09
C VAL A 125 6.57 -14.83 -0.64
N ILE A 126 6.60 -14.79 -1.96
CA ILE A 126 5.52 -15.35 -2.80
C ILE A 126 5.36 -16.87 -2.57
N ARG A 127 6.46 -17.62 -2.51
CA ARG A 127 6.39 -19.07 -2.23
C ARG A 127 5.81 -19.38 -0.86
N SER A 128 6.06 -18.56 0.15
CA SER A 128 5.46 -18.79 1.48
C SER A 128 3.95 -18.50 1.51
N ALA A 129 3.48 -17.60 0.64
CA ALA A 129 2.05 -17.29 0.48
C ALA A 129 1.34 -18.24 -0.51
N ARG A 130 2.05 -19.21 -1.07
CA ARG A 130 1.51 -20.15 -2.06
C ARG A 130 0.17 -20.81 -1.67
N PRO A 131 -0.03 -21.28 -0.43
CA PRO A 131 -1.30 -21.88 -0.05
C PRO A 131 -2.49 -20.93 -0.22
N THR A 132 -2.32 -19.66 0.17
CA THR A 132 -3.34 -18.62 -0.01
C THR A 132 -3.60 -18.33 -1.48
N ILE A 133 -2.53 -18.22 -2.29
CA ILE A 133 -2.64 -17.97 -3.73
C ILE A 133 -3.36 -19.13 -4.44
N GLU A 134 -3.05 -20.39 -4.09
CA GLU A 134 -3.65 -21.57 -4.72
C GLU A 134 -5.11 -21.79 -4.28
N ALA A 135 -5.51 -21.31 -3.10
CA ALA A 135 -6.89 -21.38 -2.63
C ALA A 135 -7.77 -20.29 -3.28
N SER A 136 -7.19 -19.17 -3.71
CA SER A 136 -7.95 -18.04 -4.24
C SER A 136 -8.52 -18.29 -5.64
N ASP A 137 -9.71 -17.75 -5.87
CA ASP A 137 -10.36 -17.75 -7.22
C ASP A 137 -9.66 -16.78 -8.18
N CYS A 138 -9.04 -15.71 -7.64
CA CYS A 138 -8.37 -14.67 -8.41
C CYS A 138 -7.10 -14.18 -7.71
N LEU A 139 -6.04 -14.00 -8.50
CA LEU A 139 -4.81 -13.34 -8.08
C LEU A 139 -4.66 -12.00 -8.81
N LEU A 140 -4.56 -10.92 -8.05
CA LEU A 140 -4.16 -9.60 -8.54
C LEU A 140 -2.68 -9.38 -8.23
N ALA A 141 -1.88 -9.00 -9.22
CA ALA A 141 -0.48 -8.70 -9.05
C ALA A 141 -0.19 -7.26 -9.48
N GLN A 142 0.22 -6.44 -8.52
CA GLN A 142 0.65 -5.08 -8.75
C GLN A 142 2.18 -5.04 -8.73
N LEU A 143 2.81 -4.44 -9.74
CA LEU A 143 4.22 -4.62 -10.07
C LEU A 143 5.15 -3.49 -9.59
N GLU A 144 4.72 -2.64 -8.68
CA GLU A 144 5.57 -1.63 -8.03
C GLU A 144 6.14 -2.16 -6.69
N VAL A 145 6.71 -3.36 -6.75
CA VAL A 145 7.31 -4.09 -5.63
C VAL A 145 8.61 -4.76 -6.05
#